data_a8d0f6b8f596e66c9dd88fa8f668641e
#
_entry.id   a8d0f6b8f596e66c9dd88fa8f668641e
#
_cell.length_a   1.000
_cell.length_b   1.000
_cell.length_c   1.000
_cell.angle_alpha   90.00
_cell.angle_beta   90.00
_cell.angle_gamma   90.00
#
_symmetry.space_group_name_H-M   'P 1'
#
loop_
_entity.id
_entity.type
_entity.pdbx_description
1 polymer ?
#
loop_
_entity_poly.entity_id
_entity_poly.type
_entity_poly.pdbx_seq_one_letter_code
_entity_poly.pdbx_strand_id
1 'polypeptide(L)'
;MISTWSLPGPRKLQPDRRTGPLSPATAGSGSTVPRRSAETGSTEAKHRSEMSGAGVGITAPHPEGIDSLNQALSAAEPFTEPGETILTVRSFGAGNINDTYLVTTAGRVERRFILQRLNRQVFPLPERVMANIVTLTGHVRGRLHQDLEAGGRPWVLPQVLSTRLGLDHWWAPDRSFWRALSFIDGAESCKTIQGPGQAREVGYALGRLHRLMSDLDPSRLTETLPGFHVTPGYLARFDVVTAGRTSPGSAELRWCLDFIERHREAAAVLEDAKARGLLAVRPIHGDPKVDNVMIDRATGRAIGMVDLDTVQPGLIHYDLGDCLRSACNPLGESPAHWQAVCFDLDLARALLQGYLSEARHFLTETDRDYLYDAIRLIAFELGLRFVTDHLAGDIYFKVEHHGHNLQRALVQFRLCQDIETRESAIRSLLRAAASQ
;
A
#
# COMPACT_ATOMS: atom_id res chain seq x y z
N MET A 1 -11.75 27.86 -4.31
CA MET A 1 -12.95 27.01 -4.48
C MET A 1 -12.53 25.62 -4.06
N ILE A 2 -13.01 25.17 -2.91
CA ILE A 2 -12.69 23.87 -2.32
C ILE A 2 -13.56 22.85 -3.06
N SER A 3 -12.95 22.03 -3.93
CA SER A 3 -13.65 20.94 -4.58
C SER A 3 -13.86 19.81 -3.55
N THR A 4 -15.09 19.69 -3.10
CA THR A 4 -15.54 18.63 -2.21
C THR A 4 -15.49 17.28 -2.92
N TRP A 5 -14.70 16.37 -2.42
CA TRP A 5 -14.77 14.95 -2.74
C TRP A 5 -16.14 14.40 -2.33
N SER A 6 -17.02 14.22 -3.30
CA SER A 6 -18.28 13.52 -3.09
C SER A 6 -18.07 12.03 -3.23
N LEU A 7 -17.91 11.33 -2.11
CA LEU A 7 -18.14 9.89 -2.06
C LEU A 7 -19.66 9.65 -2.16
N PRO A 8 -20.14 8.55 -2.79
CA PRO A 8 -21.56 8.24 -2.85
C PRO A 8 -22.11 8.13 -1.43
N GLY A 9 -23.23 8.85 -1.19
CA GLY A 9 -23.93 8.83 0.09
C GLY A 9 -24.43 7.43 0.45
N PRO A 10 -24.76 7.18 1.72
CA PRO A 10 -25.21 5.87 2.19
C PRO A 10 -26.45 5.44 1.41
N ARG A 11 -26.44 4.27 0.81
CA ARG A 11 -27.63 3.64 0.24
C ARG A 11 -28.64 3.45 1.37
N LYS A 12 -29.78 4.12 1.30
CA LYS A 12 -30.94 3.84 2.15
C LYS A 12 -31.37 2.41 1.88
N LEU A 13 -31.20 1.55 2.86
CA LEU A 13 -31.83 0.23 2.89
C LEU A 13 -33.35 0.47 2.93
N GLN A 14 -34.06 0.07 1.88
CA GLN A 14 -35.53 -0.02 1.90
C GLN A 14 -35.93 -1.17 2.83
N PRO A 15 -36.87 -1.00 3.72
CA PRO A 15 -37.38 -2.10 4.55
C PRO A 15 -38.15 -3.10 3.71
N ASP A 16 -37.75 -4.35 3.80
CA ASP A 16 -38.42 -5.50 3.16
C ASP A 16 -39.80 -5.67 3.81
N ARG A 17 -40.87 -5.44 3.02
CA ARG A 17 -42.25 -5.67 3.43
C ARG A 17 -42.62 -7.11 3.15
N ARG A 18 -42.38 -8.01 4.11
CA ARG A 18 -43.12 -9.27 4.24
C ARG A 18 -43.09 -9.77 5.68
N THR A 19 -44.10 -9.42 6.47
CA THR A 19 -44.48 -10.17 7.66
C THR A 19 -45.99 -10.28 7.68
N GLY A 20 -46.52 -11.44 7.38
CA GLY A 20 -47.83 -11.89 7.77
C GLY A 20 -47.75 -12.62 9.13
N PRO A 21 -48.84 -12.63 9.90
CA PRO A 21 -48.80 -13.05 11.32
C PRO A 21 -48.92 -14.57 11.48
N LEU A 22 -48.14 -15.15 12.38
CA LEU A 22 -48.36 -16.48 12.94
C LEU A 22 -48.73 -16.40 14.42
N SER A 23 -49.86 -16.94 14.74
CA SER A 23 -50.44 -17.14 16.11
C SER A 23 -49.83 -18.39 16.79
N PRO A 24 -49.99 -18.51 18.12
CA PRO A 24 -49.16 -19.38 18.97
C PRO A 24 -49.77 -20.75 19.24
N ALA A 25 -48.94 -21.76 19.50
CA ALA A 25 -49.37 -23.01 20.12
C ALA A 25 -48.30 -23.57 21.07
N THR A 26 -48.62 -23.51 22.33
CA THR A 26 -48.66 -24.50 23.41
C THR A 26 -47.47 -25.40 23.74
N ALA A 27 -47.22 -25.40 25.01
CA ALA A 27 -46.27 -26.16 25.86
C ALA A 27 -46.40 -27.68 25.79
N GLY A 28 -45.28 -28.38 26.05
CA GLY A 28 -45.23 -29.80 26.34
C GLY A 28 -43.91 -30.20 26.99
N SER A 29 -44.02 -30.58 28.26
CA SER A 29 -43.01 -30.99 29.24
C SER A 29 -42.41 -32.38 28.98
N GLY A 30 -41.22 -32.69 29.57
CA GLY A 30 -40.77 -34.04 29.87
C GLY A 30 -39.26 -34.25 29.74
N SER A 31 -38.55 -34.07 30.80
CA SER A 31 -37.67 -34.89 31.64
C SER A 31 -37.09 -36.17 31.00
N THR A 32 -35.78 -36.37 31.05
CA THR A 32 -35.04 -37.29 31.94
C THR A 32 -33.61 -37.53 31.43
N VAL A 33 -32.67 -37.42 32.37
CA VAL A 33 -31.30 -37.95 32.31
C VAL A 33 -31.33 -39.41 32.81
N PRO A 34 -30.45 -40.35 32.43
CA PRO A 34 -29.31 -40.64 33.27
C PRO A 34 -27.98 -41.02 32.57
N ARG A 35 -26.97 -40.70 33.19
CA ARG A 35 -25.69 -41.17 33.74
C ARG A 35 -25.15 -42.55 33.39
N ARG A 36 -23.77 -42.56 33.34
CA ARG A 36 -22.73 -43.59 33.62
C ARG A 36 -22.39 -44.55 32.46
N SER A 37 -21.17 -45.00 32.30
CA SER A 37 -19.97 -45.14 33.16
C SER A 37 -18.73 -45.43 32.30
N ALA A 38 -17.57 -45.19 32.90
CA ALA A 38 -16.19 -45.48 32.56
C ALA A 38 -15.90 -46.95 32.19
N GLU A 39 -14.79 -47.16 31.46
CA GLU A 39 -13.68 -48.05 31.85
C GLU A 39 -12.53 -48.02 30.82
N THR A 40 -11.41 -47.76 31.27
CA THR A 40 -9.98 -48.15 31.18
C THR A 40 -9.60 -49.27 30.22
N GLY A 41 -8.45 -49.13 29.60
CA GLY A 41 -7.66 -50.19 29.00
C GLY A 41 -6.44 -49.70 28.21
N SER A 42 -5.28 -49.82 28.83
CA SER A 42 -3.92 -49.62 28.30
C SER A 42 -3.51 -50.70 27.30
N THR A 43 -2.61 -50.43 26.35
CA THR A 43 -1.26 -50.99 26.23
C THR A 43 -0.64 -50.84 24.81
N GLU A 44 0.59 -50.39 24.84
CA GLU A 44 1.80 -50.68 24.01
C GLU A 44 1.81 -50.67 22.48
N ALA A 45 2.68 -49.78 22.07
CA ALA A 45 3.75 -49.81 21.08
C ALA A 45 3.76 -50.85 19.95
N LYS A 46 3.94 -50.37 18.72
CA LYS A 46 4.98 -50.85 17.79
C LYS A 46 5.23 -49.84 16.64
N HIS A 47 6.52 -49.49 16.50
CA HIS A 47 7.10 -48.84 15.33
C HIS A 47 6.78 -49.56 14.01
N ARG A 48 6.37 -48.82 12.99
CA ARG A 48 6.76 -49.06 11.59
C ARG A 48 6.71 -47.78 10.81
N SER A 49 7.85 -47.47 10.23
CA SER A 49 8.08 -46.48 9.20
C SER A 49 7.34 -46.87 7.91
N GLU A 50 6.58 -45.93 7.35
CA GLU A 50 6.28 -45.91 5.92
C GLU A 50 6.24 -44.48 5.45
N MET A 51 7.17 -44.18 4.56
CA MET A 51 7.18 -42.96 3.74
C MET A 51 6.00 -43.05 2.75
N SER A 52 5.16 -42.04 2.75
CA SER A 52 4.15 -41.86 1.71
C SER A 52 3.92 -40.38 1.48
N GLY A 53 4.29 -39.96 0.29
CA GLY A 53 3.82 -38.88 -0.58
C GLY A 53 3.11 -37.68 0.02
N ALA A 54 3.78 -36.53 -0.01
CA ALA A 54 3.14 -35.22 0.13
C ALA A 54 2.19 -35.03 -1.06
N GLY A 55 0.93 -35.31 -0.87
CA GLY A 55 -0.14 -34.90 -1.74
C GLY A 55 -0.34 -33.38 -1.57
N VAL A 56 0.03 -32.60 -2.60
CA VAL A 56 -0.37 -31.19 -2.73
C VAL A 56 -1.89 -31.18 -2.85
N GLY A 57 -2.57 -30.85 -1.78
CA GLY A 57 -4.01 -30.60 -1.78
C GLY A 57 -4.29 -29.36 -2.63
N ILE A 58 -4.74 -29.57 -3.85
CA ILE A 58 -5.36 -28.52 -4.67
C ILE A 58 -6.73 -28.28 -4.03
N THR A 59 -6.82 -27.26 -3.16
CA THR A 59 -8.11 -26.72 -2.76
C THR A 59 -8.73 -26.08 -3.99
N ALA A 60 -9.90 -26.55 -4.42
CA ALA A 60 -10.65 -25.93 -5.49
C ALA A 60 -10.91 -24.45 -5.15
N PRO A 61 -10.69 -23.50 -6.08
CA PRO A 61 -10.92 -22.10 -5.81
C PRO A 61 -12.41 -21.85 -5.56
N HIS A 62 -12.71 -20.93 -4.63
CA HIS A 62 -14.08 -20.47 -4.36
C HIS A 62 -14.72 -19.98 -5.69
N PRO A 63 -16.04 -20.15 -5.90
CA PRO A 63 -16.73 -19.75 -7.14
C PRO A 63 -16.47 -18.30 -7.56
N GLU A 64 -16.38 -17.38 -6.61
CA GLU A 64 -16.04 -15.96 -6.88
C GLU A 64 -14.61 -15.78 -7.46
N GLY A 65 -13.69 -16.69 -7.16
CA GLY A 65 -12.33 -16.68 -7.72
C GLY A 65 -12.27 -17.14 -9.18
N ILE A 66 -13.18 -17.99 -9.62
CA ILE A 66 -13.24 -18.50 -11.00
C ILE A 66 -13.74 -17.39 -11.94
N ASP A 67 -14.76 -16.64 -11.54
CA ASP A 67 -15.32 -15.55 -12.36
C ASP A 67 -14.28 -14.43 -12.53
N SER A 68 -13.52 -14.09 -11.51
CA SER A 68 -12.48 -13.06 -11.61
C SER A 68 -11.31 -13.48 -12.50
N LEU A 69 -10.93 -14.78 -12.50
CA LEU A 69 -9.91 -15.31 -13.41
C LEU A 69 -10.38 -15.37 -14.86
N ASN A 70 -11.65 -15.69 -15.11
CA ASN A 70 -12.22 -15.65 -16.46
C ASN A 70 -12.28 -14.22 -17.01
N GLN A 71 -12.65 -13.24 -16.17
CA GLN A 71 -12.59 -11.83 -16.54
C GLN A 71 -11.15 -11.39 -16.86
N ALA A 72 -10.18 -11.80 -16.04
CA ALA A 72 -8.77 -11.49 -16.27
C ALA A 72 -8.24 -12.15 -17.55
N LEU A 73 -8.65 -13.39 -17.86
CA LEU A 73 -8.27 -14.06 -19.10
C LEU A 73 -8.77 -13.29 -20.32
N SER A 74 -10.06 -12.91 -20.34
CA SER A 74 -10.63 -12.12 -21.43
C SER A 74 -10.00 -10.73 -21.55
N ALA A 75 -9.65 -10.11 -20.40
CA ALA A 75 -9.01 -8.79 -20.37
C ALA A 75 -7.52 -8.83 -20.77
N ALA A 76 -6.87 -10.00 -20.73
CA ALA A 76 -5.49 -10.18 -21.17
C ALA A 76 -5.36 -10.23 -22.70
N GLU A 77 -6.37 -10.74 -23.39
CA GLU A 77 -6.33 -10.93 -24.86
C GLU A 77 -5.97 -9.67 -25.66
N PRO A 78 -6.51 -8.47 -25.36
CA PRO A 78 -6.13 -7.24 -26.06
C PRO A 78 -4.63 -6.91 -25.99
N PHE A 79 -3.91 -7.37 -24.95
CA PHE A 79 -2.50 -7.08 -24.69
C PHE A 79 -1.55 -8.16 -25.22
N THR A 80 -2.07 -9.21 -25.86
CA THR A 80 -1.23 -10.22 -26.53
C THR A 80 -0.80 -9.75 -27.93
N GLU A 81 0.38 -10.17 -28.36
CA GLU A 81 0.84 -9.90 -29.74
C GLU A 81 0.16 -10.84 -30.75
N PRO A 82 0.14 -10.49 -32.03
CA PRO A 82 -0.36 -11.41 -33.07
C PRO A 82 0.38 -12.75 -33.05
N GLY A 83 -0.37 -13.84 -32.91
CA GLY A 83 0.18 -15.20 -32.84
C GLY A 83 0.61 -15.65 -31.44
N GLU A 84 0.49 -14.82 -30.42
CA GLU A 84 0.62 -15.25 -29.02
C GLU A 84 -0.64 -15.97 -28.52
N THR A 85 -0.43 -17.00 -27.71
CA THR A 85 -1.47 -17.71 -26.97
C THR A 85 -1.24 -17.54 -25.48
N ILE A 86 -2.29 -17.24 -24.72
CA ILE A 86 -2.23 -17.15 -23.26
C ILE A 86 -2.10 -18.57 -22.71
N LEU A 87 -1.02 -18.85 -22.00
CA LEU A 87 -0.78 -20.13 -21.32
C LEU A 87 -1.41 -20.14 -19.92
N THR A 88 -1.20 -19.10 -19.15
CA THR A 88 -1.70 -19.01 -17.77
C THR A 88 -2.08 -17.58 -17.41
N VAL A 89 -3.12 -17.46 -16.58
CA VAL A 89 -3.49 -16.26 -15.82
C VAL A 89 -3.64 -16.67 -14.38
N ARG A 90 -2.90 -16.05 -13.47
CA ARG A 90 -2.99 -16.35 -12.05
C ARG A 90 -2.93 -15.08 -11.21
N SER A 91 -3.62 -15.05 -10.08
CA SER A 91 -3.51 -13.95 -9.11
C SER A 91 -2.05 -13.76 -8.69
N PHE A 92 -1.61 -12.51 -8.57
CA PHE A 92 -0.22 -12.17 -8.30
C PHE A 92 -0.12 -11.03 -7.29
N GLY A 93 0.75 -11.20 -6.28
CA GLY A 93 0.94 -10.21 -5.22
C GLY A 93 -0.19 -10.19 -4.19
N ALA A 94 -0.06 -9.29 -3.23
CA ALA A 94 -1.03 -9.06 -2.16
C ALA A 94 -1.55 -7.60 -2.16
N GLY A 95 -1.72 -7.02 -3.36
CA GLY A 95 -2.16 -5.63 -3.52
C GLY A 95 -3.50 -5.38 -2.84
N ASN A 96 -3.57 -4.29 -2.05
CA ASN A 96 -4.75 -3.96 -1.26
C ASN A 96 -5.81 -3.17 -2.04
N ILE A 97 -5.46 -2.62 -3.20
CA ILE A 97 -6.33 -1.71 -3.97
C ILE A 97 -6.78 -2.36 -5.27
N ASN A 98 -5.85 -2.70 -6.16
CA ASN A 98 -6.12 -3.26 -7.48
C ASN A 98 -6.11 -4.78 -7.46
N ASP A 99 -6.86 -5.41 -8.37
CA ASP A 99 -6.71 -6.84 -8.63
C ASP A 99 -5.56 -7.04 -9.61
N THR A 100 -4.58 -7.85 -9.23
CA THR A 100 -3.34 -8.05 -9.99
C THR A 100 -3.17 -9.50 -10.39
N TYR A 101 -2.81 -9.72 -11.65
CA TYR A 101 -2.60 -11.04 -12.23
C TYR A 101 -1.26 -11.09 -12.96
N LEU A 102 -0.59 -12.24 -12.89
CA LEU A 102 0.53 -12.58 -13.76
C LEU A 102 -0.01 -13.38 -14.93
N VAL A 103 0.22 -12.86 -16.13
CA VAL A 103 -0.10 -13.51 -17.40
C VAL A 103 1.16 -14.04 -18.02
N THR A 104 1.13 -15.30 -18.47
CA THR A 104 2.19 -15.93 -19.28
C THR A 104 1.64 -16.26 -20.63
N THR A 105 2.34 -15.86 -21.69
CA THR A 105 1.97 -16.14 -23.09
C THR A 105 3.08 -16.95 -23.80
N ALA A 106 2.68 -17.75 -24.78
CA ALA A 106 3.58 -18.41 -25.72
C ALA A 106 3.42 -17.79 -27.10
N GLY A 107 4.55 -17.52 -27.73
CA GLY A 107 4.69 -17.03 -29.08
C GLY A 107 6.06 -17.46 -29.63
N ARG A 108 6.83 -16.54 -30.24
CA ARG A 108 8.23 -16.81 -30.63
C ARG A 108 9.12 -17.05 -29.41
N VAL A 109 8.80 -16.36 -28.30
CA VAL A 109 9.38 -16.55 -26.97
C VAL A 109 8.26 -16.51 -25.94
N GLU A 110 8.48 -17.15 -24.80
CA GLU A 110 7.59 -17.01 -23.66
C GLU A 110 7.70 -15.57 -23.11
N ARG A 111 6.57 -14.90 -22.92
CA ARG A 111 6.50 -13.55 -22.37
C ARG A 111 5.63 -13.56 -21.12
N ARG A 112 6.03 -12.77 -20.12
CA ARG A 112 5.26 -12.53 -18.90
C ARG A 112 4.94 -11.06 -18.77
N PHE A 113 3.73 -10.76 -18.27
CA PHE A 113 3.34 -9.41 -17.95
C PHE A 113 2.36 -9.37 -16.78
N ILE A 114 2.29 -8.22 -16.13
CA ILE A 114 1.32 -7.94 -15.07
C ILE A 114 0.08 -7.35 -15.71
N LEU A 115 -1.06 -7.98 -15.48
CA LEU A 115 -2.38 -7.46 -15.83
C LEU A 115 -3.06 -6.96 -14.56
N GLN A 116 -3.62 -5.75 -14.60
CA GLN A 116 -4.29 -5.16 -13.44
C GLN A 116 -5.67 -4.63 -13.80
N ARG A 117 -6.64 -4.91 -12.93
CA ARG A 117 -7.93 -4.25 -12.89
C ARG A 117 -7.87 -3.10 -11.89
N LEU A 118 -7.98 -1.86 -12.35
CA LEU A 118 -7.93 -0.70 -11.48
C LEU A 118 -9.22 -0.55 -10.68
N ASN A 119 -9.07 -0.29 -9.39
CA ASN A 119 -10.19 0.00 -8.50
C ASN A 119 -10.70 1.42 -8.74
N ARG A 120 -11.81 1.54 -9.46
CA ARG A 120 -12.43 2.83 -9.80
C ARG A 120 -13.12 3.54 -8.64
N GLN A 121 -13.29 2.88 -7.50
CA GLN A 121 -13.75 3.56 -6.27
C GLN A 121 -12.61 4.39 -5.67
N VAL A 122 -11.36 3.92 -5.80
CA VAL A 122 -10.17 4.63 -5.35
C VAL A 122 -9.68 5.59 -6.44
N PHE A 123 -9.63 5.14 -7.70
CA PHE A 123 -9.21 5.91 -8.87
C PHE A 123 -10.39 6.14 -9.82
N PRO A 124 -11.24 7.15 -9.56
CA PRO A 124 -12.45 7.38 -10.37
C PRO A 124 -12.16 7.80 -11.81
N LEU A 125 -10.97 8.33 -12.06
CA LEU A 125 -10.48 8.75 -13.39
C LEU A 125 -9.17 7.99 -13.72
N PRO A 126 -9.27 6.66 -14.02
CA PRO A 126 -8.11 5.80 -14.18
C PRO A 126 -7.22 6.19 -15.38
N GLU A 127 -7.77 6.89 -16.38
CA GLU A 127 -6.99 7.43 -17.49
C GLU A 127 -5.96 8.47 -17.03
N ARG A 128 -6.21 9.20 -15.95
CA ARG A 128 -5.24 10.13 -15.36
C ARG A 128 -4.07 9.37 -14.73
N VAL A 129 -4.34 8.23 -14.09
CA VAL A 129 -3.30 7.34 -13.58
C VAL A 129 -2.40 6.87 -14.74
N MET A 130 -3.01 6.42 -15.84
CA MET A 130 -2.25 5.98 -17.03
C MET A 130 -1.42 7.12 -17.63
N ALA A 131 -1.99 8.31 -17.77
CA ALA A 131 -1.28 9.47 -18.29
C ALA A 131 -0.05 9.84 -17.43
N ASN A 132 -0.16 9.80 -16.10
CA ASN A 132 0.95 10.03 -15.20
C ASN A 132 2.03 8.94 -15.33
N ILE A 133 1.65 7.67 -15.37
CA ILE A 133 2.61 6.56 -15.53
C ILE A 133 3.36 6.66 -16.86
N VAL A 134 2.66 6.93 -17.95
CA VAL A 134 3.27 7.09 -19.27
C VAL A 134 4.23 8.29 -19.28
N THR A 135 3.80 9.43 -18.70
CA THR A 135 4.64 10.63 -18.60
C THR A 135 5.90 10.37 -17.78
N LEU A 136 5.75 9.77 -16.60
CA LEU A 136 6.86 9.44 -15.71
C LEU A 136 7.82 8.46 -16.36
N THR A 137 7.31 7.30 -16.80
CA THR A 137 8.18 6.22 -17.34
C THR A 137 8.88 6.63 -18.61
N GLY A 138 8.23 7.47 -19.44
CA GLY A 138 8.84 8.07 -20.62
C GLY A 138 9.98 9.02 -20.26
N HIS A 139 9.77 9.91 -19.27
CA HIS A 139 10.80 10.82 -18.77
C HIS A 139 11.99 10.06 -18.17
N VAL A 140 11.72 9.13 -17.26
CA VAL A 140 12.75 8.32 -16.59
C VAL A 140 13.57 7.50 -17.59
N ARG A 141 12.94 6.95 -18.63
CA ARG A 141 13.65 6.19 -19.68
C ARG A 141 14.69 7.07 -20.40
N GLY A 142 14.32 8.30 -20.74
CA GLY A 142 15.26 9.26 -21.35
C GLY A 142 16.45 9.56 -20.44
N ARG A 143 16.20 9.73 -19.14
CA ARG A 143 17.24 10.00 -18.14
C ARG A 143 18.15 8.78 -17.90
N LEU A 144 17.57 7.57 -17.85
CA LEU A 144 18.33 6.34 -17.65
C LEU A 144 19.33 6.05 -18.75
N HIS A 145 19.02 6.40 -19.99
CA HIS A 145 19.96 6.24 -21.09
C HIS A 145 21.24 7.05 -20.84
N GLN A 146 21.09 8.32 -20.50
CA GLN A 146 22.21 9.21 -20.17
C GLN A 146 22.99 8.75 -18.92
N ASP A 147 22.28 8.24 -17.93
CA ASP A 147 22.86 7.80 -16.67
C ASP A 147 23.67 6.51 -16.80
N LEU A 148 23.20 5.55 -17.62
CA LEU A 148 23.94 4.32 -17.92
C LEU A 148 25.22 4.60 -18.70
N GLU A 149 25.21 5.56 -19.65
CA GLU A 149 26.42 6.01 -20.35
C GLU A 149 27.46 6.61 -19.38
N ALA A 150 26.99 7.22 -18.28
CA ALA A 150 27.84 7.74 -17.20
C ALA A 150 28.26 6.68 -16.16
N GLY A 151 27.97 5.38 -16.36
CA GLY A 151 28.31 4.28 -15.46
C GLY A 151 27.34 4.11 -14.29
N GLY A 152 26.12 4.63 -14.39
CA GLY A 152 25.06 4.46 -13.39
C GLY A 152 24.62 2.99 -13.21
N ARG A 153 24.00 2.69 -12.06
CA ARG A 153 23.44 1.36 -11.77
C ARG A 153 22.24 1.07 -12.70
N PRO A 154 22.05 -0.18 -13.16
CA PRO A 154 20.83 -0.58 -13.85
C PRO A 154 19.59 -0.23 -13.04
N TRP A 155 18.57 0.26 -13.72
CA TRP A 155 17.30 0.65 -13.11
C TRP A 155 16.14 0.36 -14.05
N VAL A 156 15.05 -0.17 -13.52
CA VAL A 156 13.87 -0.55 -14.29
C VAL A 156 12.61 0.00 -13.64
N LEU A 157 11.73 0.57 -14.44
CA LEU A 157 10.35 0.85 -14.05
C LEU A 157 9.41 -0.03 -14.90
N PRO A 158 8.25 -0.44 -14.36
CA PRO A 158 7.23 -1.13 -15.15
C PRO A 158 6.85 -0.28 -16.37
N GLN A 159 6.89 -0.87 -17.55
CA GLN A 159 6.48 -0.20 -18.78
C GLN A 159 5.02 -0.54 -19.08
N VAL A 160 4.25 0.46 -19.48
CA VAL A 160 2.89 0.23 -19.96
C VAL A 160 2.97 -0.54 -21.29
N LEU A 161 2.25 -1.64 -21.36
CA LEU A 161 2.11 -2.43 -22.58
C LEU A 161 0.86 -1.95 -23.32
N SER A 162 1.02 -1.68 -24.61
CA SER A 162 -0.10 -1.28 -25.45
C SER A 162 -0.96 -2.47 -25.84
N THR A 163 -2.25 -2.24 -26.00
CA THR A 163 -3.16 -3.19 -26.66
C THR A 163 -2.80 -3.33 -28.14
N ARG A 164 -3.36 -4.32 -28.83
CA ARG A 164 -3.22 -4.48 -30.30
C ARG A 164 -3.69 -3.27 -31.10
N LEU A 165 -4.53 -2.41 -30.50
CA LEU A 165 -5.01 -1.16 -31.09
C LEU A 165 -4.12 0.05 -30.73
N GLY A 166 -3.00 -0.16 -30.04
CA GLY A 166 -2.09 0.90 -29.61
C GLY A 166 -2.54 1.71 -28.39
N LEU A 167 -3.57 1.27 -27.68
CA LEU A 167 -4.07 1.92 -26.47
C LEU A 167 -3.27 1.43 -25.25
N ASP A 168 -3.07 2.30 -24.27
CA ASP A 168 -2.38 2.02 -23.02
C ASP A 168 -3.24 1.31 -21.96
N HIS A 169 -4.53 1.10 -22.25
CA HIS A 169 -5.49 0.44 -21.39
C HIS A 169 -6.61 -0.24 -22.20
N TRP A 170 -7.43 -1.01 -21.50
CA TRP A 170 -8.61 -1.67 -22.04
C TRP A 170 -9.85 -1.46 -21.17
N TRP A 171 -10.93 -0.97 -21.77
CA TRP A 171 -12.26 -0.98 -21.16
C TRP A 171 -12.99 -2.27 -21.54
N ALA A 172 -13.23 -3.13 -20.53
CA ALA A 172 -14.01 -4.34 -20.75
C ALA A 172 -15.52 -4.03 -20.91
N PRO A 173 -16.33 -4.96 -21.47
CA PRO A 173 -17.76 -4.75 -21.65
C PRO A 173 -18.54 -4.45 -20.37
N ASP A 174 -18.10 -4.96 -19.22
CA ASP A 174 -18.64 -4.69 -17.88
C ASP A 174 -18.22 -3.33 -17.31
N ARG A 175 -17.52 -2.52 -18.12
CA ARG A 175 -16.94 -1.22 -17.75
C ARG A 175 -15.83 -1.31 -16.70
N SER A 176 -15.20 -2.46 -16.50
CA SER A 176 -13.96 -2.54 -15.74
C SER A 176 -12.79 -2.01 -16.56
N PHE A 177 -11.86 -1.34 -15.88
CA PHE A 177 -10.68 -0.74 -16.49
C PHE A 177 -9.47 -1.63 -16.26
N TRP A 178 -8.78 -1.98 -17.34
CA TRP A 178 -7.64 -2.89 -17.32
C TRP A 178 -6.42 -2.27 -17.97
N ARG A 179 -5.26 -2.60 -17.42
CA ARG A 179 -3.96 -2.26 -18.01
C ARG A 179 -3.01 -3.43 -17.94
N ALA A 180 -2.00 -3.41 -18.78
CA ALA A 180 -0.89 -4.36 -18.72
C ALA A 180 0.44 -3.61 -18.53
N LEU A 181 1.29 -4.15 -17.67
CA LEU A 181 2.62 -3.63 -17.35
C LEU A 181 3.66 -4.72 -17.58
N SER A 182 4.88 -4.33 -17.97
CA SER A 182 5.98 -5.28 -18.09
C SER A 182 6.28 -5.96 -16.75
N PHE A 183 6.60 -7.25 -16.79
CA PHE A 183 7.07 -7.99 -15.62
C PHE A 183 8.57 -7.74 -15.43
N ILE A 184 9.02 -7.54 -14.19
CA ILE A 184 10.43 -7.36 -13.85
C ILE A 184 10.99 -8.72 -13.41
N ASP A 185 11.74 -9.36 -14.31
CA ASP A 185 12.33 -10.67 -14.06
C ASP A 185 13.53 -10.59 -13.11
N GLY A 186 13.75 -11.68 -12.37
CA GLY A 186 14.91 -11.80 -11.47
C GLY A 186 14.85 -10.96 -10.21
N ALA A 187 13.79 -10.18 -10.02
CA ALA A 187 13.60 -9.32 -8.85
C ALA A 187 12.44 -9.81 -7.97
N GLU A 188 12.43 -9.33 -6.75
CA GLU A 188 11.35 -9.54 -5.79
C GLU A 188 11.16 -8.30 -4.90
N SER A 189 9.98 -8.15 -4.33
CA SER A 189 9.70 -7.16 -3.31
C SER A 189 9.67 -7.81 -1.93
N CYS A 190 9.95 -7.04 -0.88
CA CYS A 190 9.97 -7.51 0.50
C CYS A 190 8.91 -6.79 1.32
N LYS A 191 8.17 -7.50 2.16
CA LYS A 191 7.18 -6.90 3.06
C LYS A 191 7.81 -6.21 4.27
N THR A 192 8.96 -6.70 4.73
CA THR A 192 9.70 -6.20 5.89
C THR A 192 11.18 -6.20 5.57
N ILE A 193 11.90 -5.26 6.17
CA ILE A 193 13.35 -5.14 6.02
C ILE A 193 14.07 -6.18 6.87
N GLN A 194 15.04 -6.87 6.28
CA GLN A 194 15.83 -7.92 6.93
C GLN A 194 17.08 -7.40 7.63
N GLY A 195 17.39 -6.11 7.49
CA GLY A 195 18.53 -5.47 8.14
C GLY A 195 19.02 -4.20 7.44
N PRO A 196 20.10 -3.57 7.99
CA PRO A 196 20.57 -2.27 7.50
C PRO A 196 21.01 -2.27 6.03
N GLY A 197 21.54 -3.39 5.50
CA GLY A 197 21.91 -3.49 4.08
C GLY A 197 20.72 -3.31 3.16
N GLN A 198 19.61 -3.99 3.47
CA GLN A 198 18.37 -3.86 2.67
C GLN A 198 17.70 -2.48 2.89
N ALA A 199 17.75 -1.94 4.12
CA ALA A 199 17.27 -0.58 4.41
C ALA A 199 17.99 0.47 3.54
N ARG A 200 19.32 0.32 3.38
CA ARG A 200 20.13 1.18 2.50
C ARG A 200 19.67 1.08 1.04
N GLU A 201 19.39 -0.12 0.55
CA GLU A 201 18.92 -0.32 -0.82
C GLU A 201 17.52 0.26 -1.04
N VAL A 202 16.62 0.16 -0.05
CA VAL A 202 15.29 0.81 -0.10
C VAL A 202 15.43 2.33 -0.16
N GLY A 203 16.29 2.91 0.68
CA GLY A 203 16.59 4.35 0.64
C GLY A 203 17.20 4.77 -0.70
N TYR A 204 18.17 3.99 -1.22
CA TYR A 204 18.75 4.21 -2.54
C TYR A 204 17.66 4.21 -3.62
N ALA A 205 16.73 3.26 -3.59
CA ALA A 205 15.65 3.17 -4.57
C ALA A 205 14.80 4.44 -4.64
N LEU A 206 14.34 4.92 -3.48
CA LEU A 206 13.56 6.16 -3.43
C LEU A 206 14.38 7.37 -3.86
N GLY A 207 15.62 7.51 -3.37
CA GLY A 207 16.52 8.60 -3.77
C GLY A 207 16.80 8.59 -5.27
N ARG A 208 17.01 7.40 -5.84
CA ARG A 208 17.22 7.19 -7.27
C ARG A 208 16.02 7.62 -8.09
N LEU A 209 14.81 7.19 -7.69
CA LEU A 209 13.58 7.59 -8.37
C LEU A 209 13.39 9.11 -8.31
N HIS A 210 13.53 9.73 -7.15
CA HIS A 210 13.42 11.18 -6.99
C HIS A 210 14.46 11.93 -7.84
N ARG A 211 15.71 11.45 -7.91
CA ARG A 211 16.74 12.05 -8.77
C ARG A 211 16.37 11.96 -10.24
N LEU A 212 15.84 10.83 -10.67
CA LEU A 212 15.41 10.62 -12.05
C LEU A 212 14.17 11.46 -12.43
N MET A 213 13.37 11.87 -11.44
CA MET A 213 12.19 12.73 -11.61
C MET A 213 12.48 14.22 -11.34
N SER A 214 13.66 14.57 -10.82
CA SER A 214 13.91 15.89 -10.23
C SER A 214 13.76 17.06 -11.19
N ASP A 215 13.88 16.84 -12.49
CA ASP A 215 13.73 17.82 -13.58
C ASP A 215 12.43 17.61 -14.39
N LEU A 216 11.56 16.69 -13.98
CA LEU A 216 10.21 16.58 -14.54
C LEU A 216 9.34 17.70 -13.96
N ASP A 217 8.82 18.56 -14.84
CA ASP A 217 7.88 19.61 -14.44
C ASP A 217 6.63 18.97 -13.82
N PRO A 218 6.33 19.25 -12.53
CA PRO A 218 5.17 18.66 -11.84
C PRO A 218 3.83 19.03 -12.51
N SER A 219 3.75 20.12 -13.27
CA SER A 219 2.55 20.53 -14.02
C SER A 219 2.18 19.55 -15.15
N ARG A 220 3.10 18.68 -15.57
CA ARG A 220 2.85 17.60 -16.53
C ARG A 220 2.15 16.39 -15.92
N LEU A 221 2.03 16.35 -14.60
CA LEU A 221 1.32 15.32 -13.87
C LEU A 221 0.00 15.88 -13.33
N THR A 222 -0.97 15.01 -13.18
CA THR A 222 -2.28 15.33 -12.61
C THR A 222 -2.42 14.67 -11.23
N GLU A 223 -3.08 15.31 -10.28
CA GLU A 223 -3.45 14.65 -9.04
C GLU A 223 -4.38 13.45 -9.34
N THR A 224 -3.89 12.24 -9.11
CA THR A 224 -4.67 11.00 -9.26
C THR A 224 -5.56 10.76 -8.05
N LEU A 225 -5.07 11.18 -6.88
CA LEU A 225 -5.77 11.17 -5.59
C LEU A 225 -5.73 12.59 -5.00
N PRO A 226 -6.67 13.49 -5.36
CA PRO A 226 -6.69 14.86 -4.87
C PRO A 226 -6.70 14.93 -3.33
N GLY A 227 -5.78 15.73 -2.77
CA GLY A 227 -5.62 15.83 -1.31
C GLY A 227 -4.89 14.66 -0.65
N PHE A 228 -4.27 13.76 -1.42
CA PHE A 228 -3.46 12.67 -0.87
C PHE A 228 -2.24 13.23 -0.11
N HIS A 229 -2.02 12.74 1.11
CA HIS A 229 -1.05 13.27 2.09
C HIS A 229 -1.28 14.71 2.57
N VAL A 230 -2.43 15.30 2.27
CA VAL A 230 -2.83 16.59 2.84
C VAL A 230 -3.52 16.32 4.18
N THR A 231 -2.74 16.14 5.25
CA THR A 231 -3.21 15.71 6.58
C THR A 231 -4.36 16.59 7.15
N PRO A 232 -4.40 17.94 6.99
CA PRO A 232 -5.54 18.73 7.39
C PRO A 232 -6.87 18.29 6.76
N GLY A 233 -6.85 17.80 5.52
CA GLY A 233 -8.04 17.28 4.84
C GLY A 233 -8.56 15.99 5.49
N TYR A 234 -7.66 15.13 5.94
CA TYR A 234 -8.02 13.91 6.68
C TYR A 234 -8.57 14.23 8.08
N LEU A 235 -8.06 15.26 8.77
CA LEU A 235 -8.65 15.74 10.01
C LEU A 235 -10.06 16.27 9.82
N ALA A 236 -10.29 17.09 8.80
CA ALA A 236 -11.63 17.58 8.49
C ALA A 236 -12.62 16.43 8.21
N ARG A 237 -12.17 15.38 7.50
CA ARG A 237 -12.98 14.18 7.30
C ARG A 237 -13.25 13.43 8.60
N PHE A 238 -12.25 13.28 9.45
CA PHE A 238 -12.37 12.68 10.77
C PHE A 238 -13.42 13.40 11.60
N ASP A 239 -13.41 14.73 11.63
CA ASP A 239 -14.38 15.56 12.33
C ASP A 239 -15.82 15.30 11.83
N VAL A 240 -16.01 15.17 10.52
CA VAL A 240 -17.31 14.83 9.93
C VAL A 240 -17.78 13.44 10.37
N VAL A 241 -16.89 12.44 10.35
CA VAL A 241 -17.21 11.05 10.71
C VAL A 241 -17.51 10.91 12.21
N THR A 242 -16.87 11.72 13.05
CA THR A 242 -17.06 11.71 14.51
C THR A 242 -18.20 12.62 14.99
N ALA A 243 -18.67 13.53 14.17
CA ALA A 243 -19.75 14.46 14.51
C ALA A 243 -21.00 13.69 14.98
N GLY A 244 -21.50 14.07 16.18
CA GLY A 244 -22.70 13.47 16.77
C GLY A 244 -22.52 12.07 17.38
N ARG A 245 -21.32 11.53 17.41
CA ARG A 245 -21.04 10.26 18.13
C ARG A 245 -20.99 10.50 19.63
N THR A 246 -21.86 9.78 20.36
CA THR A 246 -21.98 9.87 21.82
C THR A 246 -21.37 8.69 22.55
N SER A 247 -21.12 7.58 21.85
CA SER A 247 -20.53 6.38 22.45
C SER A 247 -19.01 6.55 22.59
N PRO A 248 -18.47 6.35 23.81
CA PRO A 248 -17.02 6.47 24.04
C PRO A 248 -16.18 5.37 23.38
N GLY A 249 -16.79 4.29 22.86
CA GLY A 249 -16.09 3.17 22.25
C GLY A 249 -15.24 2.35 23.22
N SER A 250 -14.35 1.51 22.66
CA SER A 250 -13.36 0.73 23.42
C SER A 250 -12.28 1.64 24.05
N ALA A 251 -11.48 1.08 24.97
CA ALA A 251 -10.33 1.78 25.56
C ALA A 251 -9.30 2.18 24.49
N GLU A 252 -9.07 1.29 23.51
CA GLU A 252 -8.18 1.50 22.38
C GLU A 252 -8.67 2.65 21.49
N LEU A 253 -9.96 2.69 21.19
CA LEU A 253 -10.53 3.77 20.38
C LEU A 253 -10.39 5.11 21.13
N ARG A 254 -10.72 5.18 22.43
CA ARG A 254 -10.53 6.39 23.24
C ARG A 254 -9.08 6.87 23.19
N TRP A 255 -8.12 5.95 23.36
CA TRP A 255 -6.70 6.29 23.27
C TRP A 255 -6.33 6.88 21.90
N CYS A 256 -6.87 6.33 20.79
CA CYS A 256 -6.67 6.89 19.45
C CYS A 256 -7.26 8.29 19.32
N LEU A 257 -8.49 8.52 19.84
CA LEU A 257 -9.14 9.83 19.79
C LEU A 257 -8.36 10.89 20.58
N ASP A 258 -7.89 10.55 21.78
CA ASP A 258 -7.07 11.42 22.61
C ASP A 258 -5.70 11.70 21.94
N PHE A 259 -5.14 10.72 21.22
CA PHE A 259 -3.91 10.91 20.47
C PHE A 259 -4.11 11.91 19.32
N ILE A 260 -5.20 11.79 18.57
CA ILE A 260 -5.53 12.71 17.47
C ILE A 260 -5.68 14.12 17.98
N GLU A 261 -6.42 14.34 19.06
CA GLU A 261 -6.63 15.70 19.62
C GLU A 261 -5.32 16.37 20.03
N ARG A 262 -4.41 15.62 20.66
CA ARG A 262 -3.09 16.17 21.08
C ARG A 262 -2.19 16.56 19.90
N HIS A 263 -2.39 15.95 18.72
CA HIS A 263 -1.55 16.18 17.54
C HIS A 263 -2.20 17.05 16.47
N ARG A 264 -3.41 17.51 16.70
CA ARG A 264 -4.23 18.26 15.74
C ARG A 264 -3.51 19.50 15.18
N GLU A 265 -2.91 20.31 16.04
CA GLU A 265 -2.25 21.56 15.66
C GLU A 265 -1.01 21.31 14.75
N ALA A 266 -0.31 20.22 15.01
CA ALA A 266 0.90 19.88 14.25
C ALA A 266 0.61 19.22 12.89
N ALA A 267 -0.65 18.92 12.59
CA ALA A 267 -1.06 18.24 11.36
C ALA A 267 -0.88 19.07 10.08
N ALA A 268 -0.83 20.39 10.19
CA ALA A 268 -0.69 21.30 9.06
C ALA A 268 0.77 21.66 8.73
N VAL A 269 1.75 21.15 9.48
CA VAL A 269 3.15 21.62 9.42
C VAL A 269 3.74 21.65 8.00
N LEU A 270 3.51 20.62 7.18
CA LEU A 270 4.02 20.55 5.81
C LEU A 270 3.21 21.44 4.86
N GLU A 271 1.89 21.46 5.02
CA GLU A 271 1.01 22.30 4.20
C GLU A 271 1.24 23.78 4.45
N ASP A 272 1.47 24.18 5.71
CA ASP A 272 1.82 25.55 6.07
C ASP A 272 3.18 25.95 5.48
N ALA A 273 4.16 25.06 5.50
CA ALA A 273 5.45 25.31 4.90
C ALA A 273 5.33 25.44 3.35
N LYS A 274 4.52 24.58 2.73
CA LYS A 274 4.19 24.68 1.29
C LYS A 274 3.49 26.00 0.96
N ALA A 275 2.49 26.37 1.74
CA ALA A 275 1.73 27.62 1.53
C ALA A 275 2.62 28.88 1.67
N ARG A 276 3.66 28.83 2.51
CA ARG A 276 4.66 29.88 2.66
C ARG A 276 5.75 29.86 1.58
N GLY A 277 5.71 28.91 0.65
CA GLY A 277 6.72 28.73 -0.41
C GLY A 277 8.08 28.21 0.08
N LEU A 278 8.14 27.63 1.28
CA LEU A 278 9.34 27.03 1.86
C LEU A 278 9.62 25.64 1.28
N LEU A 279 8.59 24.89 0.95
CA LEU A 279 8.66 23.56 0.35
C LEU A 279 8.09 23.56 -1.07
N ALA A 280 8.88 23.07 -2.02
CA ALA A 280 8.50 23.03 -3.42
C ALA A 280 7.70 21.75 -3.75
N VAL A 281 6.66 21.92 -4.56
CA VAL A 281 5.93 20.80 -5.17
C VAL A 281 6.81 20.18 -6.24
N ARG A 282 6.94 18.85 -6.20
CA ARG A 282 7.73 18.03 -7.14
C ARG A 282 6.94 16.79 -7.51
N PRO A 283 7.32 16.04 -8.58
CA PRO A 283 6.79 14.70 -8.77
C PRO A 283 7.14 13.80 -7.59
N ILE A 284 6.17 13.04 -7.10
CA ILE A 284 6.34 12.07 -6.01
C ILE A 284 5.82 10.70 -6.44
N HIS A 285 6.27 9.65 -5.74
CA HIS A 285 5.72 8.30 -5.89
C HIS A 285 4.33 8.19 -5.24
N GLY A 286 4.19 8.76 -4.05
CA GLY A 286 2.97 8.80 -3.25
C GLY A 286 2.73 7.59 -2.33
N ASP A 287 3.32 6.41 -2.61
CA ASP A 287 3.22 5.20 -1.77
C ASP A 287 4.55 4.40 -1.82
N PRO A 288 5.71 4.99 -1.44
CA PRO A 288 7.02 4.35 -1.59
C PRO A 288 7.36 3.41 -0.42
N LYS A 289 6.40 2.59 -0.03
CA LYS A 289 6.60 1.57 1.00
C LYS A 289 7.58 0.48 0.55
N VAL A 290 8.10 -0.29 1.51
CA VAL A 290 9.15 -1.31 1.28
C VAL A 290 8.75 -2.33 0.21
N ASP A 291 7.49 -2.76 0.18
CA ASP A 291 6.99 -3.75 -0.79
C ASP A 291 6.82 -3.22 -2.22
N ASN A 292 7.03 -1.91 -2.44
CA ASN A 292 7.09 -1.30 -3.76
C ASN A 292 8.52 -1.15 -4.31
N VAL A 293 9.54 -1.58 -3.56
CA VAL A 293 10.93 -1.63 -4.02
C VAL A 293 11.28 -3.00 -4.56
N MET A 294 11.84 -3.05 -5.77
CA MET A 294 12.26 -4.29 -6.43
C MET A 294 13.74 -4.54 -6.16
N ILE A 295 14.02 -5.64 -5.50
CA ILE A 295 15.38 -6.10 -5.16
C ILE A 295 15.77 -7.23 -6.10
N ASP A 296 16.90 -7.11 -6.79
CA ASP A 296 17.49 -8.15 -7.61
C ASP A 296 17.94 -9.32 -6.74
N ARG A 297 17.47 -10.52 -7.06
CA ARG A 297 17.72 -11.73 -6.25
C ARG A 297 19.18 -12.18 -6.23
N ALA A 298 19.93 -11.90 -7.28
CA ALA A 298 21.30 -12.33 -7.41
C ALA A 298 22.26 -11.43 -6.64
N THR A 299 21.98 -10.12 -6.59
CA THR A 299 22.89 -9.12 -6.03
C THR A 299 22.41 -8.52 -4.71
N GLY A 300 21.14 -8.69 -4.35
CA GLY A 300 20.51 -8.02 -3.22
C GLY A 300 20.38 -6.50 -3.38
N ARG A 301 20.54 -5.97 -4.59
CA ARG A 301 20.48 -4.52 -4.87
C ARG A 301 19.11 -4.11 -5.37
N ALA A 302 18.69 -2.90 -5.01
CA ALA A 302 17.51 -2.29 -5.58
C ALA A 302 17.73 -1.98 -7.07
N ILE A 303 16.78 -2.39 -7.90
CA ILE A 303 16.80 -2.21 -9.35
C ILE A 303 15.57 -1.51 -9.91
N GLY A 304 14.59 -1.16 -9.08
CA GLY A 304 13.40 -0.47 -9.53
C GLY A 304 12.39 -0.23 -8.43
N MET A 305 11.34 0.50 -8.79
CA MET A 305 10.13 0.68 -7.97
C MET A 305 8.89 0.36 -8.80
N VAL A 306 7.86 -0.14 -8.14
CA VAL A 306 6.58 -0.53 -8.74
C VAL A 306 5.43 0.20 -8.05
N ASP A 307 4.19 -0.02 -8.50
CA ASP A 307 2.96 0.59 -7.96
C ASP A 307 2.94 2.11 -8.12
N LEU A 308 3.06 2.55 -9.38
CA LEU A 308 3.14 3.96 -9.77
C LEU A 308 1.78 4.68 -9.84
N ASP A 309 0.72 4.12 -9.27
CA ASP A 309 -0.65 4.64 -9.39
C ASP A 309 -0.87 5.97 -8.68
N THR A 310 -0.09 6.19 -7.64
CA THR A 310 -0.14 7.38 -6.79
C THR A 310 0.87 8.45 -7.19
N VAL A 311 1.60 8.23 -8.30
CA VAL A 311 2.50 9.24 -8.85
C VAL A 311 1.71 10.50 -9.22
N GLN A 312 2.08 11.62 -8.62
CA GLN A 312 1.42 12.91 -8.80
C GLN A 312 2.31 14.07 -8.33
N PRO A 313 1.90 15.34 -8.51
CA PRO A 313 2.55 16.45 -7.85
C PRO A 313 2.37 16.42 -6.34
N GLY A 314 3.45 16.61 -5.56
CA GLY A 314 3.38 16.61 -4.10
C GLY A 314 4.68 17.07 -3.45
N LEU A 315 4.80 16.88 -2.14
CA LEU A 315 6.03 17.13 -1.41
C LEU A 315 6.84 15.82 -1.29
N ILE A 316 8.12 15.86 -1.63
CA ILE A 316 9.03 14.70 -1.43
C ILE A 316 9.09 14.22 0.03
N HIS A 317 8.68 15.08 0.95
CA HIS A 317 8.53 14.82 2.37
C HIS A 317 7.52 13.71 2.66
N TYR A 318 6.41 13.66 1.90
CA TYR A 318 5.43 12.60 2.01
C TYR A 318 6.06 11.23 1.71
N ASP A 319 6.80 11.16 0.60
CA ASP A 319 7.46 9.92 0.18
C ASP A 319 8.51 9.46 1.20
N LEU A 320 9.40 10.37 1.63
CA LEU A 320 10.43 9.98 2.57
C LEU A 320 9.85 9.63 3.95
N GLY A 321 8.81 10.34 4.38
CA GLY A 321 8.07 10.04 5.60
C GLY A 321 7.43 8.65 5.53
N ASP A 322 6.76 8.31 4.43
CA ASP A 322 6.11 7.01 4.24
C ASP A 322 7.12 5.87 4.12
N CYS A 323 8.20 6.07 3.38
CA CYS A 323 9.28 5.10 3.27
C CYS A 323 9.89 4.77 4.62
N LEU A 324 10.24 5.78 5.43
CA LEU A 324 10.82 5.58 6.78
C LEU A 324 9.80 4.97 7.75
N ARG A 325 8.53 5.39 7.72
CA ARG A 325 7.46 4.79 8.50
C ARG A 325 7.33 3.29 8.22
N SER A 326 7.34 2.92 6.95
CA SER A 326 7.21 1.53 6.50
C SER A 326 8.46 0.71 6.83
N ALA A 327 9.64 1.26 6.54
CA ALA A 327 10.92 0.56 6.63
C ALA A 327 11.44 0.39 8.07
N CYS A 328 11.19 1.39 8.93
CA CYS A 328 11.76 1.43 10.28
C CYS A 328 10.80 0.92 11.36
N ASN A 329 9.71 0.24 10.97
CA ASN A 329 8.86 -0.54 11.84
C ASN A 329 9.06 -2.04 11.59
N PRO A 330 9.97 -2.71 12.33
CA PRO A 330 10.29 -4.12 12.08
C PRO A 330 9.11 -5.08 12.28
N LEU A 331 8.10 -4.66 13.05
CA LEU A 331 6.91 -5.47 13.32
C LEU A 331 5.83 -5.37 12.23
N GLY A 332 5.97 -4.45 11.26
CA GLY A 332 5.00 -4.25 10.19
C GLY A 332 3.69 -3.58 10.66
N GLU A 333 2.65 -3.65 9.81
CA GLU A 333 1.38 -2.92 10.02
C GLU A 333 0.36 -3.65 10.92
N SER A 334 0.50 -4.95 11.15
CA SER A 334 -0.50 -5.76 11.88
C SER A 334 0.15 -6.75 12.85
N PRO A 335 1.03 -6.31 13.77
CA PRO A 335 1.62 -7.18 14.76
C PRO A 335 0.59 -7.61 15.82
N ALA A 336 0.78 -8.79 16.42
CA ALA A 336 -0.05 -9.27 17.52
C ALA A 336 -0.01 -8.34 18.75
N HIS A 337 1.11 -7.66 18.98
CA HIS A 337 1.35 -6.78 20.12
C HIS A 337 1.77 -5.38 19.64
N TRP A 338 0.80 -4.52 19.33
CA TRP A 338 1.05 -3.17 18.84
C TRP A 338 1.86 -2.30 19.82
N GLN A 339 1.79 -2.59 21.12
CA GLN A 339 2.55 -1.86 22.17
C GLN A 339 4.07 -2.01 22.00
N ALA A 340 4.53 -3.08 21.36
CA ALA A 340 5.94 -3.33 21.09
C ALA A 340 6.48 -2.60 19.85
N VAL A 341 5.63 -1.89 19.11
CA VAL A 341 6.04 -1.14 17.92
C VAL A 341 7.03 -0.04 18.31
N CYS A 342 8.12 0.03 17.57
CA CYS A 342 9.17 1.02 17.74
C CYS A 342 9.75 1.46 16.39
N PHE A 343 10.35 2.64 16.36
CA PHE A 343 11.10 3.16 15.23
C PHE A 343 12.58 2.78 15.34
N ASP A 344 13.05 1.92 14.44
CA ASP A 344 14.41 1.42 14.44
C ASP A 344 15.39 2.46 13.86
N LEU A 345 16.27 2.99 14.72
CA LEU A 345 17.25 4.03 14.36
C LEU A 345 18.38 3.52 13.47
N ASP A 346 18.72 2.23 13.51
CA ASP A 346 19.80 1.68 12.69
C ASP A 346 19.31 1.44 11.27
N LEU A 347 18.06 0.98 11.11
CA LEU A 347 17.38 0.92 9.81
C LEU A 347 17.22 2.33 9.24
N ALA A 348 16.77 3.30 10.05
CA ALA A 348 16.61 4.70 9.62
C ALA A 348 17.93 5.30 9.14
N ARG A 349 19.03 5.07 9.88
CA ARG A 349 20.38 5.53 9.48
C ARG A 349 20.78 4.95 8.13
N ALA A 350 20.64 3.64 7.95
CA ALA A 350 21.01 2.97 6.72
C ALA A 350 20.15 3.44 5.52
N LEU A 351 18.84 3.58 5.72
CA LEU A 351 17.92 4.08 4.70
C LEU A 351 18.27 5.51 4.29
N LEU A 352 18.47 6.42 5.24
CA LEU A 352 18.87 7.81 4.98
C LEU A 352 20.20 7.90 4.24
N GLN A 353 21.19 7.06 4.59
CA GLN A 353 22.44 6.98 3.84
C GLN A 353 22.21 6.56 2.37
N GLY A 354 21.35 5.57 2.13
CA GLY A 354 20.97 5.16 0.79
C GLY A 354 20.24 6.27 0.03
N TYR A 355 19.25 6.89 0.66
CA TYR A 355 18.47 7.97 0.06
C TYR A 355 19.35 9.17 -0.33
N LEU A 356 20.16 9.66 0.60
CA LEU A 356 20.99 10.85 0.39
C LEU A 356 22.17 10.60 -0.56
N SER A 357 22.58 9.34 -0.80
CA SER A 357 23.57 9.06 -1.85
C SER A 357 23.09 9.52 -3.23
N GLU A 358 21.78 9.58 -3.46
CA GLU A 358 21.16 10.04 -4.70
C GLU A 358 20.52 11.43 -4.56
N ALA A 359 19.89 11.70 -3.41
CA ALA A 359 19.02 12.87 -3.23
C ALA A 359 19.77 14.17 -2.86
N ARG A 360 21.00 14.08 -2.37
CA ARG A 360 21.79 15.26 -1.94
C ARG A 360 21.93 16.35 -3.01
N HIS A 361 21.80 15.99 -4.28
CA HIS A 361 22.00 16.92 -5.40
C HIS A 361 20.79 17.81 -5.69
N PHE A 362 19.62 17.47 -5.18
CA PHE A 362 18.38 18.23 -5.43
C PHE A 362 17.67 18.69 -4.14
N LEU A 363 18.02 18.12 -2.96
CA LEU A 363 17.47 18.54 -1.67
C LEU A 363 18.06 19.89 -1.25
N THR A 364 17.19 20.85 -0.94
CA THR A 364 17.56 22.11 -0.32
C THR A 364 17.82 21.92 1.19
N GLU A 365 18.42 22.91 1.83
CA GLU A 365 18.55 22.95 3.30
C GLU A 365 17.17 22.96 3.97
N THR A 366 16.27 23.78 3.46
CA THR A 366 14.87 23.86 3.92
C THR A 366 14.15 22.52 3.80
N ASP A 367 14.33 21.78 2.69
CA ASP A 367 13.75 20.43 2.58
C ASP A 367 14.22 19.55 3.75
N ARG A 368 15.51 19.62 4.12
CA ARG A 368 16.08 18.80 5.21
C ARG A 368 15.55 19.16 6.59
N ASP A 369 15.25 20.43 6.83
CA ASP A 369 14.74 20.91 8.13
C ASP A 369 13.36 20.31 8.44
N TYR A 370 12.55 20.04 7.41
CA TYR A 370 11.20 19.46 7.57
C TYR A 370 11.16 17.93 7.50
N LEU A 371 12.29 17.23 7.32
CA LEU A 371 12.27 15.75 7.22
C LEU A 371 11.80 15.06 8.50
N TYR A 372 12.18 15.57 9.68
CA TYR A 372 11.68 15.03 10.94
C TYR A 372 10.16 15.16 11.05
N ASP A 373 9.63 16.34 10.70
CA ASP A 373 8.19 16.60 10.74
C ASP A 373 7.45 15.68 9.78
N ALA A 374 8.01 15.39 8.60
CA ALA A 374 7.47 14.45 7.65
C ALA A 374 7.39 13.02 8.21
N ILE A 375 8.47 12.51 8.81
CA ILE A 375 8.53 11.15 9.39
C ILE A 375 7.46 10.97 10.45
N ARG A 376 7.29 11.95 11.34
CA ARG A 376 6.29 11.95 12.38
C ARG A 376 4.88 12.09 11.82
N LEU A 377 4.68 13.04 10.90
CA LEU A 377 3.37 13.38 10.35
C LEU A 377 2.76 12.23 9.56
N ILE A 378 3.53 11.53 8.72
CA ILE A 378 2.99 10.44 7.89
C ILE A 378 2.58 9.23 8.74
N ALA A 379 3.29 8.93 9.83
CA ALA A 379 2.83 7.92 10.79
C ALA A 379 1.51 8.34 11.47
N PHE A 380 1.39 9.60 11.88
CA PHE A 380 0.14 10.15 12.41
C PHE A 380 -0.99 10.10 11.39
N GLU A 381 -0.74 10.55 10.16
CA GLU A 381 -1.73 10.59 9.08
C GLU A 381 -2.32 9.21 8.79
N LEU A 382 -1.46 8.20 8.65
CA LEU A 382 -1.95 6.85 8.35
C LEU A 382 -2.79 6.29 9.51
N GLY A 383 -2.39 6.53 10.76
CA GLY A 383 -3.20 6.19 11.94
C GLY A 383 -4.56 6.88 11.93
N LEU A 384 -4.60 8.17 11.61
CA LEU A 384 -5.82 8.96 11.47
C LEU A 384 -6.75 8.41 10.37
N ARG A 385 -6.18 8.02 9.23
CA ARG A 385 -6.94 7.42 8.12
C ARG A 385 -7.55 6.08 8.52
N PHE A 386 -6.80 5.21 9.20
CA PHE A 386 -7.31 3.92 9.69
C PHE A 386 -8.42 4.07 10.72
N VAL A 387 -8.27 4.97 11.71
CA VAL A 387 -9.33 5.24 12.70
C VAL A 387 -10.57 5.79 12.02
N THR A 388 -10.40 6.73 11.09
CA THR A 388 -11.51 7.34 10.35
C THR A 388 -12.28 6.29 9.56
N ASP A 389 -11.57 5.39 8.89
CA ASP A 389 -12.19 4.31 8.12
C ASP A 389 -12.89 3.28 9.03
N HIS A 390 -12.27 2.89 10.15
CA HIS A 390 -12.90 2.06 11.16
C HIS A 390 -14.24 2.68 11.66
N LEU A 391 -14.23 3.97 11.95
CA LEU A 391 -15.42 4.69 12.39
C LEU A 391 -16.46 4.86 11.26
N ALA A 392 -16.03 4.87 10.00
CA ALA A 392 -16.91 4.93 8.83
C ALA A 392 -17.50 3.55 8.44
N GLY A 393 -17.05 2.46 9.05
CA GLY A 393 -17.53 1.10 8.78
C GLY A 393 -16.63 0.30 7.84
N ASP A 394 -15.30 0.57 7.83
CA ASP A 394 -14.29 -0.17 7.07
C ASP A 394 -14.56 -0.16 5.54
N ILE A 395 -14.76 1.05 4.99
CA ILE A 395 -15.20 1.24 3.58
C ILE A 395 -14.00 1.33 2.62
N TYR A 396 -12.90 1.96 3.05
CA TYR A 396 -11.78 2.31 2.17
C TYR A 396 -10.70 1.22 2.13
N PHE A 397 -10.22 0.78 3.30
CA PHE A 397 -9.18 -0.23 3.38
C PHE A 397 -9.77 -1.64 3.46
N LYS A 398 -9.19 -2.60 2.74
CA LYS A 398 -9.52 -4.01 2.90
C LYS A 398 -9.20 -4.46 4.34
N VAL A 399 -10.15 -5.13 4.98
CA VAL A 399 -10.01 -5.66 6.35
C VAL A 399 -10.19 -7.18 6.35
N GLU A 400 -9.45 -7.86 7.23
CA GLU A 400 -9.55 -9.31 7.42
C GLU A 400 -10.63 -9.66 8.46
N HIS A 401 -10.89 -8.73 9.38
CA HIS A 401 -11.89 -8.90 10.45
C HIS A 401 -12.36 -7.53 10.97
N HIS A 402 -13.46 -7.51 11.67
CA HIS A 402 -13.94 -6.30 12.36
C HIS A 402 -12.90 -5.79 13.37
N GLY A 403 -12.60 -4.48 13.33
CA GLY A 403 -11.59 -3.85 14.18
C GLY A 403 -10.15 -3.91 13.65
N HIS A 404 -9.90 -4.53 12.49
CA HIS A 404 -8.55 -4.59 11.89
C HIS A 404 -7.97 -3.18 11.67
N ASN A 405 -8.75 -2.23 11.13
CA ASN A 405 -8.29 -0.86 10.97
C ASN A 405 -8.03 -0.14 12.29
N LEU A 406 -8.77 -0.44 13.37
CA LEU A 406 -8.45 0.10 14.69
C LEU A 406 -7.09 -0.43 15.20
N GLN A 407 -6.79 -1.72 15.01
CA GLN A 407 -5.48 -2.28 15.36
C GLN A 407 -4.35 -1.64 14.55
N ARG A 408 -4.55 -1.44 13.25
CA ARG A 408 -3.57 -0.74 12.38
C ARG A 408 -3.37 0.72 12.80
N ALA A 409 -4.41 1.40 13.23
CA ALA A 409 -4.32 2.76 13.76
C ALA A 409 -3.45 2.82 15.03
N LEU A 410 -3.66 1.88 15.97
CA LEU A 410 -2.85 1.77 17.19
C LEU A 410 -1.36 1.59 16.87
N VAL A 411 -1.05 0.76 15.86
CA VAL A 411 0.33 0.56 15.38
C VAL A 411 0.94 1.87 14.91
N GLN A 412 0.23 2.63 14.07
CA GLN A 412 0.76 3.87 13.51
C GLN A 412 0.90 4.98 14.56
N PHE A 413 -0.04 5.12 15.46
CA PHE A 413 0.06 6.10 16.55
C PHE A 413 1.14 5.72 17.56
N ARG A 414 1.34 4.43 17.85
CA ARG A 414 2.45 3.97 18.69
C ARG A 414 3.79 4.25 18.02
N LEU A 415 3.90 4.03 16.70
CA LEU A 415 5.09 4.38 15.93
C LEU A 415 5.35 5.90 15.97
N CYS A 416 4.31 6.72 15.76
CA CYS A 416 4.41 8.18 15.85
C CYS A 416 4.91 8.61 17.25
N GLN A 417 4.36 8.06 18.31
CA GLN A 417 4.79 8.31 19.68
C GLN A 417 6.26 7.93 19.93
N ASP A 418 6.72 6.79 19.39
CA ASP A 418 8.11 6.37 19.52
C ASP A 418 9.06 7.28 18.73
N ILE A 419 8.65 7.74 17.54
CA ILE A 419 9.38 8.75 16.75
C ILE A 419 9.56 10.03 17.57
N GLU A 420 8.51 10.50 18.26
CA GLU A 420 8.57 11.70 19.10
C GLU A 420 9.53 11.53 20.28
N THR A 421 9.52 10.36 20.96
CA THR A 421 10.45 10.08 22.05
C THR A 421 11.91 10.03 21.58
N ARG A 422 12.16 9.80 20.29
CA ARG A 422 13.48 9.69 19.66
C ARG A 422 13.85 10.92 18.82
N GLU A 423 13.12 12.02 18.91
CA GLU A 423 13.31 13.22 18.08
C GLU A 423 14.77 13.66 18.01
N SER A 424 15.44 13.82 19.16
CA SER A 424 16.84 14.27 19.22
C SER A 424 17.78 13.34 18.45
N ALA A 425 17.59 12.03 18.57
CA ALA A 425 18.38 11.03 17.84
C ALA A 425 18.09 11.08 16.32
N ILE A 426 16.82 11.18 15.91
CA ILE A 426 16.43 11.27 14.50
C ILE A 426 16.97 12.54 13.88
N ARG A 427 16.82 13.71 14.52
CA ARG A 427 17.39 14.97 14.03
C ARG A 427 18.92 14.91 13.94
N SER A 428 19.60 14.21 14.84
CA SER A 428 21.05 13.98 14.76
C SER A 428 21.43 13.09 13.57
N LEU A 429 20.64 12.03 13.29
CA LEU A 429 20.85 11.19 12.11
C LEU A 429 20.66 11.99 10.80
N LEU A 430 19.63 12.82 10.71
CA LEU A 430 19.36 13.66 9.54
C LEU A 430 20.52 14.65 9.27
N ARG A 431 21.05 15.29 10.32
CA ARG A 431 22.23 16.19 10.19
C ARG A 431 23.49 15.42 9.77
N ALA A 432 23.78 14.29 10.42
CA ALA A 432 24.96 13.50 10.10
C ALA A 432 24.95 12.96 8.66
N ALA A 433 23.78 12.53 8.19
CA ALA A 433 23.61 12.04 6.83
C ALA A 433 23.74 13.16 5.77
N ALA A 434 23.42 14.41 6.12
CA ALA A 434 23.59 15.57 5.26
C ALA A 434 25.04 16.03 5.11
N SER A 435 25.92 15.64 6.05
CA SER A 435 27.34 16.06 6.09
C SER A 435 28.27 15.08 5.35
N GLN A 436 27.78 13.93 4.90
CA GLN A 436 28.48 12.91 4.10
C GLN A 436 28.22 13.08 2.60
#